data_4ee21d2294af06526a71d8b7d0a8f623
#
_entry.id   4ee21d2294af06526a71d8b7d0a8f623
#
_cell.length_a   1.000
_cell.length_b   1.000
_cell.length_c   1.000
_cell.angle_alpha   90.00
_cell.angle_beta   90.00
_cell.angle_gamma   90.00
#
_symmetry.space_group_name_H-M   'P 1'
#
loop_
_entity.id
_entity.type
_entity.pdbx_description
1 polymer ?
#
loop_
_entity_poly.entity_id
_entity_poly.type
_entity_poly.pdbx_seq_one_letter_code
_entity_poly.pdbx_strand_id
1 'polypeptide(L)'
;MKKRRVVVTGLGAVTPIGNNVETFWNNVKAGKVGIGEITRFDTSDFKVKLAAEVKDFNAKEYMDFKAAKRMELFSQYAVVASKEAVKDAGIDMEQEDPFRVGVIVGSGIGSLQAMETAEQKLLQRGPSKVDPLFVPKMISNMAAGNVSIAIGARGKCTNVVTACASGTHCIGDAYRAIQCGDAEVMVSGGTEGAITPIGVAGFTNLTALSTSQDPLRASIPFDRERGGFVIGEGAGVVVLEELEHAKARNAKIYAEVVGYGATADAYHITSPIEDGSGAARAMSDAMKEAQAQPEEIDYINAHGTGTHHNDLFETRAIKAALGDAAKQVKINSTKSMIGHLLGAAGGVEFIVCAKSIEEGFIHQTMGTKETEEELDLDYCIGGSVRQDVTYAMSNSLGFGGHNAVLLLKKYQ
;
A
#
# COMPACT_ATOMS: atom_id res chain seq x y z
N MET A 1 26.98 11.53 12.01
CA MET A 1 26.20 10.85 13.06
C MET A 1 25.91 9.42 12.61
N LYS A 2 25.97 8.43 13.50
CA LYS A 2 25.54 7.06 13.19
C LYS A 2 24.02 7.10 12.93
N LYS A 3 23.54 6.53 11.83
CA LYS A 3 22.11 6.44 11.53
C LYS A 3 21.41 5.63 12.62
N ARG A 4 20.25 6.08 13.08
CA ARG A 4 19.40 5.33 14.04
C ARG A 4 18.74 4.15 13.36
N ARG A 5 18.62 3.04 14.06
CA ARG A 5 17.90 1.85 13.57
C ARG A 5 16.39 2.05 13.74
N VAL A 6 15.62 1.53 12.79
CA VAL A 6 14.17 1.74 12.73
C VAL A 6 13.47 0.38 12.63
N VAL A 7 12.55 0.15 13.56
CA VAL A 7 11.81 -1.11 13.66
C VAL A 7 10.31 -0.90 13.47
N VAL A 8 9.63 -1.97 13.08
CA VAL A 8 8.17 -2.01 12.91
C VAL A 8 7.58 -2.59 14.18
N THR A 9 6.81 -1.79 14.92
CA THR A 9 6.23 -2.21 16.21
C THR A 9 4.71 -2.37 16.16
N GLY A 10 4.03 -1.80 15.17
CA GLY A 10 2.59 -1.93 15.05
C GLY A 10 2.10 -1.96 13.60
N LEU A 11 1.01 -2.68 13.39
CA LEU A 11 0.38 -2.90 12.09
C LEU A 11 -1.12 -2.60 12.19
N GLY A 12 -1.71 -2.02 11.15
CA GLY A 12 -3.13 -1.77 11.05
C GLY A 12 -3.62 -1.79 9.60
N ALA A 13 -4.75 -2.42 9.33
CA ALA A 13 -5.25 -2.63 7.99
C ALA A 13 -6.77 -2.53 7.88
N VAL A 14 -7.23 -1.92 6.79
CA VAL A 14 -8.61 -2.00 6.29
C VAL A 14 -8.51 -2.39 4.83
N THR A 15 -9.04 -3.57 4.47
CA THR A 15 -8.88 -4.15 3.13
C THR A 15 -10.16 -4.85 2.66
N PRO A 16 -10.28 -5.17 1.37
CA PRO A 16 -11.43 -5.93 0.84
C PRO A 16 -11.64 -7.33 1.45
N ILE A 17 -10.62 -7.86 2.14
CA ILE A 17 -10.67 -9.18 2.78
C ILE A 17 -10.48 -9.16 4.30
N GLY A 18 -10.52 -7.98 4.91
CA GLY A 18 -10.46 -7.84 6.38
C GLY A 18 -10.28 -6.41 6.83
N ASN A 19 -11.00 -6.01 7.86
CA ASN A 19 -10.99 -4.66 8.44
C ASN A 19 -10.08 -4.55 9.67
N ASN A 20 -9.18 -5.49 9.85
CA ASN A 20 -8.05 -5.50 10.80
C ASN A 20 -6.97 -6.46 10.28
N VAL A 21 -5.77 -6.36 10.83
CA VAL A 21 -4.60 -7.14 10.39
C VAL A 21 -4.80 -8.64 10.60
N GLU A 22 -5.39 -9.07 11.70
CA GLU A 22 -5.61 -10.49 11.99
C GLU A 22 -6.52 -11.13 10.96
N THR A 23 -7.68 -10.53 10.69
CA THR A 23 -8.65 -11.02 9.69
C THR A 23 -8.05 -10.96 8.29
N PHE A 24 -7.40 -9.85 7.96
CA PHE A 24 -6.71 -9.68 6.68
C PHE A 24 -5.68 -10.80 6.45
N TRP A 25 -4.77 -11.00 7.40
CA TRP A 25 -3.68 -11.98 7.27
C TRP A 25 -4.20 -13.43 7.22
N ASN A 26 -5.20 -13.77 8.03
CA ASN A 26 -5.83 -15.09 7.98
C ASN A 26 -6.49 -15.35 6.62
N ASN A 27 -7.13 -14.33 6.02
CA ASN A 27 -7.71 -14.43 4.69
C ASN A 27 -6.65 -14.46 3.58
N VAL A 28 -5.50 -13.77 3.75
CA VAL A 28 -4.34 -13.91 2.85
C VAL A 28 -3.81 -15.35 2.85
N LYS A 29 -3.63 -15.93 4.04
CA LYS A 29 -3.19 -17.33 4.18
C LYS A 29 -4.18 -18.34 3.57
N ALA A 30 -5.46 -18.02 3.62
CA ALA A 30 -6.51 -18.84 3.01
C ALA A 30 -6.68 -18.62 1.49
N GLY A 31 -5.94 -17.69 0.88
CA GLY A 31 -6.07 -17.33 -0.54
C GLY A 31 -7.43 -16.72 -0.90
N LYS A 32 -8.06 -15.99 0.05
CA LYS A 32 -9.36 -15.37 -0.18
C LYS A 32 -9.25 -14.21 -1.16
N VAL A 33 -10.08 -14.22 -2.20
CA VAL A 33 -10.20 -13.13 -3.17
C VAL A 33 -11.34 -12.20 -2.75
N GLY A 34 -11.04 -10.90 -2.60
CA GLY A 34 -12.00 -9.87 -2.20
C GLY A 34 -12.69 -9.15 -3.35
N ILE A 35 -12.35 -9.50 -4.59
CA ILE A 35 -12.90 -8.91 -5.81
C ILE A 35 -14.35 -9.38 -5.99
N GLY A 36 -15.21 -8.47 -6.42
CA GLY A 36 -16.62 -8.74 -6.67
C GLY A 36 -17.26 -7.64 -7.50
N GLU A 37 -18.56 -7.76 -7.75
CA GLU A 37 -19.32 -6.72 -8.45
C GLU A 37 -19.27 -5.39 -7.67
N ILE A 38 -19.16 -4.28 -8.39
CA ILE A 38 -19.26 -2.95 -7.81
C ILE A 38 -20.69 -2.73 -7.30
N THR A 39 -20.81 -2.40 -6.02
CA THR A 39 -22.11 -2.21 -5.36
C THR A 39 -22.44 -0.76 -5.05
N ARG A 40 -21.46 0.16 -5.15
CA ARG A 40 -21.61 1.56 -4.73
C ARG A 40 -22.38 2.44 -5.70
N PHE A 41 -22.48 2.02 -6.97
CA PHE A 41 -23.19 2.74 -8.01
C PHE A 41 -23.65 1.78 -9.12
N ASP A 42 -24.59 2.24 -9.94
CA ASP A 42 -25.06 1.46 -11.10
C ASP A 42 -23.96 1.40 -12.17
N THR A 43 -23.55 0.18 -12.50
CA THR A 43 -22.52 -0.10 -13.50
C THR A 43 -23.08 -0.53 -14.85
N SER A 44 -24.41 -0.45 -15.10
CA SER A 44 -25.04 -0.94 -16.35
C SER A 44 -24.34 -0.42 -17.61
N ASP A 45 -23.97 0.86 -17.63
CA ASP A 45 -23.30 1.52 -18.75
C ASP A 45 -21.75 1.42 -18.71
N PHE A 46 -21.17 0.79 -17.69
CA PHE A 46 -19.73 0.65 -17.57
C PHE A 46 -19.23 -0.66 -18.20
N LYS A 47 -18.05 -0.62 -18.84
CA LYS A 47 -17.38 -1.84 -19.33
C LYS A 47 -16.82 -2.67 -18.17
N VAL A 48 -16.32 -2.01 -17.13
CA VAL A 48 -15.78 -2.62 -15.92
C VAL A 48 -16.90 -2.80 -14.91
N LYS A 49 -17.07 -4.01 -14.39
CA LYS A 49 -18.11 -4.39 -13.44
C LYS A 49 -17.56 -4.76 -12.08
N LEU A 50 -16.26 -5.07 -12.00
CA LEU A 50 -15.63 -5.62 -10.82
C LEU A 50 -14.71 -4.60 -10.14
N ALA A 51 -14.71 -4.64 -8.81
CA ALA A 51 -13.77 -3.91 -7.96
C ALA A 51 -13.49 -4.72 -6.68
N ALA A 52 -12.50 -4.31 -5.92
CA ALA A 52 -12.20 -4.83 -4.59
C ALA A 52 -12.64 -3.81 -3.53
N GLU A 53 -13.94 -3.81 -3.22
CA GLU A 53 -14.55 -2.95 -2.22
C GLU A 53 -14.27 -3.45 -0.79
N VAL A 54 -14.05 -2.53 0.14
CA VAL A 54 -14.05 -2.85 1.58
C VAL A 54 -15.47 -3.21 2.01
N LYS A 55 -15.61 -4.38 2.62
CA LYS A 55 -16.90 -4.98 3.02
C LYS A 55 -17.14 -4.77 4.52
N ASP A 56 -18.42 -4.66 4.89
CA ASP A 56 -18.87 -4.60 6.28
C ASP A 56 -18.17 -3.51 7.11
N PHE A 57 -17.81 -2.38 6.48
CA PHE A 57 -17.17 -1.25 7.14
C PHE A 57 -18.21 -0.25 7.62
N ASN A 58 -18.27 -0.04 8.93
CA ASN A 58 -19.08 0.97 9.56
C ASN A 58 -18.22 1.87 10.45
N ALA A 59 -17.90 3.05 9.98
CA ALA A 59 -17.02 3.99 10.69
C ALA A 59 -17.46 4.30 12.13
N LYS A 60 -18.78 4.19 12.43
CA LYS A 60 -19.33 4.46 13.78
C LYS A 60 -18.89 3.45 14.84
N GLU A 61 -18.41 2.28 14.43
CA GLU A 61 -17.87 1.25 15.35
C GLU A 61 -16.45 1.58 15.81
N TYR A 62 -15.77 2.47 15.09
CA TYR A 62 -14.36 2.79 15.29
C TYR A 62 -14.11 4.24 15.73
N MET A 63 -15.07 5.13 15.48
CA MET A 63 -14.92 6.56 15.79
C MET A 63 -16.25 7.25 16.09
N ASP A 64 -16.19 8.42 16.73
CA ASP A 64 -17.37 9.24 16.98
C ASP A 64 -18.11 9.61 15.67
N PHE A 65 -19.44 9.58 15.73
CA PHE A 65 -20.29 9.81 14.59
C PHE A 65 -20.08 11.20 13.94
N LYS A 66 -19.83 12.23 14.75
CA LYS A 66 -19.59 13.59 14.22
C LYS A 66 -18.24 13.66 13.51
N ALA A 67 -17.23 12.98 14.02
CA ALA A 67 -15.93 12.85 13.38
C ALA A 67 -16.08 12.11 12.04
N ALA A 68 -16.74 10.95 12.02
CA ALA A 68 -16.96 10.17 10.81
C ALA A 68 -17.65 10.98 9.70
N LYS A 69 -18.67 11.79 10.03
CA LYS A 69 -19.37 12.65 9.06
C LYS A 69 -18.51 13.74 8.43
N ARG A 70 -17.41 14.12 9.06
CA ARG A 70 -16.48 15.14 8.56
C ARG A 70 -15.37 14.57 7.67
N MET A 71 -15.34 13.26 7.48
CA MET A 71 -14.34 12.54 6.72
C MET A 71 -14.99 11.77 5.57
N GLU A 72 -14.27 11.67 4.46
CA GLU A 72 -14.58 10.71 3.40
C GLU A 72 -13.89 9.36 3.66
N LEU A 73 -14.24 8.32 2.90
CA LEU A 73 -13.83 6.94 3.16
C LEU A 73 -12.31 6.78 3.31
N PHE A 74 -11.51 7.39 2.42
CA PHE A 74 -10.05 7.28 2.51
C PHE A 74 -9.51 7.77 3.85
N SER A 75 -10.06 8.86 4.40
CA SER A 75 -9.68 9.36 5.73
C SER A 75 -10.19 8.46 6.87
N GLN A 76 -11.40 7.91 6.72
CA GLN A 76 -11.96 6.97 7.71
C GLN A 76 -11.13 5.70 7.78
N TYR A 77 -10.76 5.11 6.64
CA TYR A 77 -9.88 3.94 6.58
C TYR A 77 -8.51 4.22 7.22
N ALA A 78 -7.91 5.37 6.90
CA ALA A 78 -6.64 5.78 7.49
C ALA A 78 -6.70 5.88 9.02
N VAL A 79 -7.74 6.52 9.57
CA VAL A 79 -7.91 6.66 11.02
C VAL A 79 -8.13 5.31 11.69
N VAL A 80 -8.93 4.42 11.11
CA VAL A 80 -9.19 3.08 11.66
C VAL A 80 -7.91 2.25 11.68
N ALA A 81 -7.22 2.14 10.55
CA ALA A 81 -5.96 1.42 10.46
C ALA A 81 -4.88 2.01 11.37
N SER A 82 -4.80 3.35 11.48
CA SER A 82 -3.82 3.99 12.37
C SER A 82 -4.08 3.72 13.85
N LYS A 83 -5.35 3.72 14.29
CA LYS A 83 -5.72 3.37 15.66
C LYS A 83 -5.38 1.91 15.97
N GLU A 84 -5.61 1.00 15.03
CA GLU A 84 -5.20 -0.39 15.17
C GLU A 84 -3.68 -0.50 15.31
N ALA A 85 -2.90 0.15 14.41
CA ALA A 85 -1.45 0.11 14.42
C ALA A 85 -0.85 0.67 15.73
N VAL A 86 -1.36 1.80 16.22
CA VAL A 86 -0.93 2.41 17.49
C VAL A 86 -1.25 1.50 18.67
N LYS A 87 -2.43 0.87 18.68
CA LYS A 87 -2.83 -0.09 19.71
C LYS A 87 -1.96 -1.36 19.66
N ASP A 88 -1.70 -1.89 18.48
CA ASP A 88 -0.85 -3.06 18.27
C ASP A 88 0.60 -2.79 18.72
N ALA A 89 1.10 -1.59 18.43
CA ALA A 89 2.40 -1.12 18.90
C ALA A 89 2.45 -0.96 20.43
N GLY A 90 1.31 -0.85 21.11
CA GLY A 90 1.25 -0.55 22.56
C GLY A 90 1.78 0.85 22.89
N ILE A 91 1.67 1.80 21.99
CA ILE A 91 2.04 3.21 22.23
C ILE A 91 0.96 3.87 23.09
N ASP A 92 1.39 4.40 24.23
CA ASP A 92 0.57 5.21 25.14
C ASP A 92 0.93 6.69 24.98
N MET A 93 0.09 7.43 24.27
CA MET A 93 0.31 8.86 24.00
C MET A 93 0.39 9.75 25.25
N GLU A 94 -0.05 9.27 26.42
CA GLU A 94 0.10 9.99 27.69
C GLU A 94 1.54 9.90 28.24
N GLN A 95 2.30 8.90 27.81
CA GLN A 95 3.69 8.69 28.20
C GLN A 95 4.70 9.18 27.14
N GLU A 96 4.22 9.49 25.92
CA GLU A 96 5.07 9.96 24.84
C GLU A 96 5.19 11.50 24.83
N ASP A 97 6.32 12.01 24.34
CA ASP A 97 6.36 13.38 23.88
C ASP A 97 5.58 13.48 22.54
N PRO A 98 4.39 14.10 22.51
CA PRO A 98 3.56 14.12 21.31
C PRO A 98 4.24 14.84 20.13
N PHE A 99 5.24 15.71 20.36
CA PHE A 99 6.02 16.37 19.32
C PHE A 99 7.10 15.45 18.72
N ARG A 100 7.36 14.29 19.35
CA ARG A 100 8.27 13.26 18.84
C ARG A 100 7.53 12.11 18.17
N VAL A 101 6.17 12.13 18.15
CA VAL A 101 5.32 11.22 17.42
C VAL A 101 4.77 11.92 16.19
N GLY A 102 5.13 11.45 15.00
CA GLY A 102 4.71 12.04 13.72
C GLY A 102 3.77 11.15 12.92
N VAL A 103 3.19 11.73 11.86
CA VAL A 103 2.27 11.04 10.94
C VAL A 103 2.66 11.37 9.50
N ILE A 104 2.91 10.33 8.68
CA ILE A 104 3.07 10.45 7.24
C ILE A 104 2.19 9.40 6.56
N VAL A 105 0.98 9.77 6.17
CA VAL A 105 0.01 8.87 5.52
C VAL A 105 -0.42 9.46 4.19
N GLY A 106 -0.20 8.71 3.10
CA GLY A 106 -0.47 9.13 1.73
C GLY A 106 -1.81 8.65 1.20
N SER A 107 -2.34 9.42 0.26
CA SER A 107 -3.42 9.01 -0.64
C SER A 107 -3.08 9.52 -2.03
N GLY A 108 -3.21 8.68 -3.04
CA GLY A 108 -2.87 9.06 -4.42
C GLY A 108 -3.82 10.09 -5.01
N ILE A 109 -5.07 10.13 -4.56
CA ILE A 109 -6.12 10.92 -5.20
C ILE A 109 -6.87 11.82 -4.20
N GLY A 110 -7.04 11.41 -2.95
CA GLY A 110 -7.98 12.01 -2.02
C GLY A 110 -9.41 11.51 -2.27
N SER A 111 -10.43 12.38 -2.18
CA SER A 111 -11.82 11.95 -2.36
C SER A 111 -12.42 12.41 -3.68
N LEU A 112 -12.52 11.50 -4.64
CA LEU A 112 -13.33 11.70 -5.86
C LEU A 112 -14.83 11.80 -5.52
N GLN A 113 -15.32 11.05 -4.53
CA GLN A 113 -16.71 11.09 -4.10
C GLN A 113 -17.13 12.48 -3.61
N ALA A 114 -16.27 13.16 -2.85
CA ALA A 114 -16.52 14.52 -2.41
C ALA A 114 -16.60 15.49 -3.60
N MET A 115 -15.73 15.31 -4.60
CA MET A 115 -15.70 16.12 -5.83
C MET A 115 -16.98 15.93 -6.65
N GLU A 116 -17.37 14.69 -6.94
CA GLU A 116 -18.60 14.37 -7.68
C GLU A 116 -19.84 14.96 -6.98
N THR A 117 -19.93 14.77 -5.66
CA THR A 117 -21.05 15.29 -4.87
C THR A 117 -21.11 16.83 -4.87
N ALA A 118 -19.97 17.48 -4.77
CA ALA A 118 -19.87 18.94 -4.78
C ALA A 118 -20.24 19.51 -6.15
N GLU A 119 -19.74 18.90 -7.23
CA GLU A 119 -20.04 19.30 -8.61
C GLU A 119 -21.54 19.17 -8.92
N GLN A 120 -22.16 18.05 -8.57
CA GLN A 120 -23.60 17.86 -8.75
C GLN A 120 -24.42 18.93 -8.01
N LYS A 121 -24.06 19.25 -6.74
CA LYS A 121 -24.74 20.31 -5.98
C LYS A 121 -24.53 21.70 -6.58
N LEU A 122 -23.30 21.99 -7.05
CA LEU A 122 -22.96 23.25 -7.70
C LEU A 122 -23.85 23.47 -8.94
N LEU A 123 -23.90 22.47 -9.82
CA LEU A 123 -24.65 22.56 -11.09
C LEU A 123 -26.16 22.59 -10.87
N GLN A 124 -26.70 21.81 -9.94
CA GLN A 124 -28.15 21.69 -9.74
C GLN A 124 -28.73 22.75 -8.82
N ARG A 125 -27.93 23.27 -7.86
CA ARG A 125 -28.45 24.08 -6.73
C ARG A 125 -27.70 25.38 -6.49
N GLY A 126 -26.58 25.61 -7.20
CA GLY A 126 -25.76 26.80 -7.08
C GLY A 126 -24.68 26.71 -5.95
N PRO A 127 -23.77 27.70 -5.91
CA PRO A 127 -22.57 27.66 -5.07
C PRO A 127 -22.85 27.62 -3.57
N SER A 128 -23.94 28.19 -3.11
CA SER A 128 -24.33 28.20 -1.68
C SER A 128 -24.70 26.81 -1.12
N LYS A 129 -24.83 25.79 -1.98
CA LYS A 129 -25.21 24.43 -1.59
C LYS A 129 -24.04 23.44 -1.59
N VAL A 130 -22.86 23.88 -1.98
CA VAL A 130 -21.61 23.09 -1.81
C VAL A 130 -21.34 22.95 -0.30
N ASP A 131 -20.94 21.76 0.12
CA ASP A 131 -20.61 21.48 1.53
C ASP A 131 -19.50 22.42 2.03
N PRO A 132 -19.67 23.13 3.16
CA PRO A 132 -18.62 23.96 3.74
C PRO A 132 -17.32 23.21 4.03
N LEU A 133 -17.40 21.88 4.24
CA LEU A 133 -16.26 20.99 4.45
C LEU A 133 -15.76 20.32 3.18
N PHE A 134 -16.23 20.74 2.00
CA PHE A 134 -15.83 20.12 0.73
C PHE A 134 -14.30 20.03 0.58
N VAL A 135 -13.61 21.17 0.73
CA VAL A 135 -12.16 21.21 0.56
C VAL A 135 -11.42 20.27 1.54
N PRO A 136 -11.64 20.36 2.87
CA PRO A 136 -10.99 19.45 3.80
C PRO A 136 -11.44 17.98 3.67
N LYS A 137 -12.57 17.67 3.06
CA LYS A 137 -12.97 16.31 2.75
C LYS A 137 -12.26 15.74 1.53
N MET A 138 -11.93 16.60 0.55
CA MET A 138 -11.43 16.21 -0.75
C MET A 138 -9.91 16.05 -0.79
N ILE A 139 -9.15 16.92 -0.15
CA ILE A 139 -7.69 16.98 -0.29
C ILE A 139 -6.98 15.82 0.41
N SER A 140 -5.98 15.25 -0.25
CA SER A 140 -5.30 14.01 0.15
C SER A 140 -4.56 14.10 1.49
N ASN A 141 -4.01 15.25 1.87
CA ASN A 141 -3.30 15.44 3.13
C ASN A 141 -4.20 15.30 4.37
N MET A 142 -5.52 15.30 4.19
CA MET A 142 -6.45 15.17 5.32
C MET A 142 -6.52 13.75 5.88
N ALA A 143 -6.02 12.74 5.19
CA ALA A 143 -5.78 11.44 5.79
C ALA A 143 -4.79 11.57 6.97
N ALA A 144 -3.60 12.12 6.72
CA ALA A 144 -2.59 12.36 7.75
C ALA A 144 -3.10 13.33 8.85
N GLY A 145 -3.79 14.42 8.47
CA GLY A 145 -4.32 15.40 9.41
C GLY A 145 -5.37 14.79 10.36
N ASN A 146 -6.29 13.99 9.84
CA ASN A 146 -7.31 13.30 10.66
C ASN A 146 -6.70 12.21 11.54
N VAL A 147 -5.68 11.50 11.09
CA VAL A 147 -4.91 10.54 11.91
C VAL A 147 -4.23 11.26 13.06
N SER A 148 -3.48 12.34 12.77
CA SER A 148 -2.80 13.16 13.79
C SER A 148 -3.77 13.63 14.88
N ILE A 149 -4.94 14.16 14.50
CA ILE A 149 -5.99 14.57 15.44
C ILE A 149 -6.51 13.38 16.26
N ALA A 150 -6.74 12.24 15.60
CA ALA A 150 -7.35 11.08 16.22
C ALA A 150 -6.46 10.38 17.26
N ILE A 151 -5.14 10.42 17.08
CA ILE A 151 -4.17 9.80 17.98
C ILE A 151 -3.43 10.79 18.88
N GLY A 152 -3.61 12.10 18.68
CA GLY A 152 -2.95 13.13 19.48
C GLY A 152 -1.48 13.39 19.13
N ALA A 153 -0.98 12.91 17.98
CA ALA A 153 0.38 13.14 17.52
C ALA A 153 0.59 14.57 17.08
N ARG A 154 1.66 15.24 17.51
CA ARG A 154 1.97 16.64 17.24
C ARG A 154 3.32 16.86 16.54
N GLY A 155 4.03 15.79 16.22
CA GLY A 155 5.25 15.84 15.44
C GLY A 155 4.98 16.16 13.97
N LYS A 156 5.94 15.85 13.10
CA LYS A 156 5.79 16.03 11.65
C LYS A 156 4.52 15.36 11.15
N CYS A 157 3.61 16.13 10.54
CA CYS A 157 2.38 15.63 9.95
C CYS A 157 2.31 16.06 8.48
N THR A 158 2.41 15.10 7.56
CA THR A 158 2.42 15.35 6.11
C THR A 158 1.92 14.15 5.33
N ASN A 159 1.78 14.31 4.02
CA ASN A 159 1.54 13.21 3.09
C ASN A 159 2.49 13.31 1.89
N VAL A 160 2.75 12.20 1.25
CA VAL A 160 3.45 12.13 -0.03
C VAL A 160 2.46 11.60 -1.07
N VAL A 161 2.37 12.30 -2.20
CA VAL A 161 1.48 11.92 -3.30
C VAL A 161 2.34 11.54 -4.52
N THR A 162 2.44 10.25 -4.77
CA THR A 162 3.19 9.65 -5.88
C THR A 162 2.38 8.51 -6.52
N ALA A 163 1.08 8.79 -6.73
CA ALA A 163 0.12 7.83 -7.27
C ALA A 163 0.16 6.50 -6.50
N CYS A 164 0.37 5.37 -7.21
CA CYS A 164 0.38 4.03 -6.61
C CYS A 164 1.57 3.79 -5.64
N ALA A 165 2.61 4.61 -5.68
CA ALA A 165 3.77 4.51 -4.79
C ALA A 165 3.63 5.36 -3.51
N SER A 166 2.51 6.09 -3.32
CA SER A 166 2.33 7.02 -2.20
C SER A 166 2.56 6.39 -0.83
N GLY A 167 1.96 5.22 -0.57
CA GLY A 167 2.09 4.53 0.72
C GLY A 167 3.54 4.11 1.01
N THR A 168 4.24 3.59 0.00
CA THR A 168 5.64 3.17 0.12
C THR A 168 6.57 4.35 0.34
N HIS A 169 6.39 5.46 -0.39
CA HIS A 169 7.14 6.69 -0.17
C HIS A 169 6.86 7.28 1.23
N CYS A 170 5.61 7.27 1.68
CA CYS A 170 5.29 7.72 3.04
C CYS A 170 6.05 6.94 4.11
N ILE A 171 6.09 5.61 4.00
CA ILE A 171 6.84 4.74 4.93
C ILE A 171 8.34 5.01 4.82
N GLY A 172 8.87 5.17 3.60
CA GLY A 172 10.27 5.51 3.36
C GLY A 172 10.68 6.85 3.97
N ASP A 173 9.85 7.89 3.82
CA ASP A 173 10.10 9.21 4.40
C ASP A 173 9.94 9.21 5.93
N ALA A 174 9.03 8.41 6.48
CA ALA A 174 8.91 8.17 7.91
C ALA A 174 10.16 7.47 8.47
N TYR A 175 10.66 6.45 7.77
CA TYR A 175 11.92 5.80 8.08
C TYR A 175 13.08 6.80 8.12
N ARG A 176 13.18 7.68 7.11
CA ARG A 176 14.21 8.75 7.09
C ARG A 176 14.07 9.73 8.26
N ALA A 177 12.84 10.13 8.61
CA ALA A 177 12.61 11.03 9.72
C ALA A 177 13.13 10.45 11.04
N ILE A 178 12.91 9.16 11.31
CA ILE A 178 13.45 8.50 12.51
C ILE A 178 14.97 8.35 12.41
N GLN A 179 15.52 7.94 11.27
CA GLN A 179 16.96 7.81 11.07
C GLN A 179 17.72 9.11 11.34
N CYS A 180 17.14 10.24 10.92
CA CYS A 180 17.72 11.57 11.10
C CYS A 180 17.50 12.13 12.51
N GLY A 181 16.67 11.51 13.34
CA GLY A 181 16.37 11.94 14.70
C GLY A 181 15.26 12.99 14.79
N ASP A 182 14.47 13.19 13.74
CA ASP A 182 13.33 14.12 13.73
C ASP A 182 12.17 13.63 14.57
N ALA A 183 12.01 12.29 14.70
CA ALA A 183 10.97 11.61 15.47
C ALA A 183 11.51 10.38 16.20
N GLU A 184 10.83 9.96 17.27
CA GLU A 184 11.01 8.65 17.90
C GLU A 184 10.03 7.63 17.32
N VAL A 185 8.81 8.05 17.02
CA VAL A 185 7.72 7.23 16.51
C VAL A 185 7.09 7.89 15.28
N MET A 186 6.84 7.10 14.23
CA MET A 186 6.11 7.56 13.05
C MET A 186 4.96 6.59 12.74
N VAL A 187 3.75 7.12 12.66
CA VAL A 187 2.59 6.42 12.10
C VAL A 187 2.56 6.70 10.61
N SER A 188 2.72 5.65 9.79
CA SER A 188 2.92 5.84 8.35
C SER A 188 2.27 4.76 7.51
N GLY A 189 2.00 5.09 6.26
CA GLY A 189 1.38 4.16 5.31
C GLY A 189 0.59 4.87 4.23
N GLY A 190 -0.43 4.18 3.71
CA GLY A 190 -1.27 4.71 2.65
C GLY A 190 -2.74 4.34 2.80
N THR A 191 -3.58 5.13 2.17
CA THR A 191 -5.03 4.95 2.15
C THR A 191 -5.63 5.37 0.81
N GLU A 192 -6.73 4.76 0.39
CA GLU A 192 -7.47 5.16 -0.81
C GLU A 192 -8.94 4.77 -0.73
N GLY A 193 -9.82 5.58 -1.38
CA GLY A 193 -11.25 5.32 -1.50
C GLY A 193 -11.77 5.85 -2.85
N ALA A 194 -11.24 5.31 -3.96
CA ALA A 194 -11.44 5.85 -5.30
C ALA A 194 -12.44 5.05 -6.16
N ILE A 195 -13.20 4.11 -5.57
CA ILE A 195 -14.23 3.35 -6.30
C ILE A 195 -15.49 4.22 -6.42
N THR A 196 -15.48 5.10 -7.41
CA THR A 196 -16.55 6.03 -7.75
C THR A 196 -16.82 6.01 -9.25
N PRO A 197 -17.97 6.50 -9.74
CA PRO A 197 -18.26 6.58 -11.17
C PRO A 197 -17.13 7.22 -11.98
N ILE A 198 -16.65 8.42 -11.58
CA ILE A 198 -15.58 9.11 -12.31
C ILE A 198 -14.23 8.37 -12.19
N GLY A 199 -13.95 7.77 -11.04
CA GLY A 199 -12.73 7.00 -10.82
C GLY A 199 -12.67 5.78 -11.74
N VAL A 200 -13.73 4.98 -11.77
CA VAL A 200 -13.82 3.79 -12.63
C VAL A 200 -13.85 4.19 -14.11
N ALA A 201 -14.61 5.24 -14.49
CA ALA A 201 -14.64 5.72 -15.87
C ALA A 201 -13.25 6.22 -16.33
N GLY A 202 -12.56 6.99 -15.50
CA GLY A 202 -11.23 7.53 -15.83
C GLY A 202 -10.21 6.43 -16.09
N PHE A 203 -10.07 5.47 -15.18
CA PHE A 203 -9.16 4.33 -15.35
C PHE A 203 -9.58 3.38 -16.48
N THR A 204 -10.90 3.21 -16.72
CA THR A 204 -11.40 2.43 -17.87
C THR A 204 -11.00 3.07 -19.21
N ASN A 205 -11.18 4.39 -19.34
CA ASN A 205 -10.82 5.11 -20.56
C ASN A 205 -9.30 5.16 -20.79
N LEU A 206 -8.52 5.07 -19.72
CA LEU A 206 -7.07 4.89 -19.78
C LEU A 206 -6.66 3.47 -20.21
N THR A 207 -7.62 2.55 -20.38
CA THR A 207 -7.40 1.12 -20.67
C THR A 207 -6.54 0.40 -19.61
N ALA A 208 -6.58 0.89 -18.37
CA ALA A 208 -5.78 0.35 -17.29
C ALA A 208 -6.49 -0.74 -16.48
N LEU A 209 -7.85 -0.76 -16.51
CA LEU A 209 -8.65 -1.71 -15.75
C LEU A 209 -8.92 -3.01 -16.52
N SER A 210 -8.94 -4.11 -15.77
CA SER A 210 -9.40 -5.41 -16.25
C SER A 210 -10.90 -5.36 -16.58
N THR A 211 -11.27 -5.89 -17.75
CA THR A 211 -12.67 -6.03 -18.19
C THR A 211 -13.22 -7.44 -17.96
N SER A 212 -12.47 -8.30 -17.26
CA SER A 212 -12.92 -9.63 -16.88
C SER A 212 -14.22 -9.56 -16.08
N GLN A 213 -15.09 -10.56 -16.30
CA GLN A 213 -16.32 -10.73 -15.54
C GLN A 213 -16.20 -11.86 -14.48
N ASP A 214 -15.07 -12.55 -14.45
CA ASP A 214 -14.77 -13.58 -13.46
C ASP A 214 -13.95 -12.97 -12.31
N PRO A 215 -14.50 -12.84 -11.08
CA PRO A 215 -13.79 -12.29 -9.94
C PRO A 215 -12.48 -13.01 -9.61
N LEU A 216 -12.38 -14.31 -9.90
CA LEU A 216 -11.19 -15.11 -9.63
C LEU A 216 -10.12 -14.98 -10.71
N ARG A 217 -10.46 -14.37 -11.86
CA ARG A 217 -9.56 -14.14 -13.00
C ARG A 217 -9.44 -12.66 -13.39
N ALA A 218 -10.02 -11.75 -12.60
CA ALA A 218 -9.99 -10.34 -12.93
C ALA A 218 -8.65 -9.69 -12.57
N SER A 219 -8.02 -10.08 -11.47
CA SER A 219 -6.67 -9.62 -11.06
C SER A 219 -5.72 -10.81 -11.09
N ILE A 220 -4.93 -10.92 -12.16
CA ILE A 220 -4.04 -12.05 -12.45
C ILE A 220 -2.63 -11.56 -12.80
N PRO A 221 -1.91 -10.99 -11.82
CA PRO A 221 -0.53 -10.54 -12.04
C PRO A 221 0.36 -11.66 -12.62
N PHE A 222 1.20 -11.29 -13.58
CA PHE A 222 2.15 -12.19 -14.28
C PHE A 222 1.51 -13.28 -15.16
N ASP A 223 0.18 -13.38 -15.21
CA ASP A 223 -0.50 -14.33 -16.12
C ASP A 223 -0.37 -13.86 -17.58
N ARG A 224 -0.26 -14.81 -18.52
CA ARG A 224 -0.25 -14.49 -19.94
C ARG A 224 -1.55 -13.87 -20.45
N GLU A 225 -2.66 -14.11 -19.77
CA GLU A 225 -3.99 -13.56 -20.09
C GLU A 225 -4.30 -12.26 -19.33
N ARG A 226 -3.32 -11.68 -18.60
CA ARG A 226 -3.50 -10.43 -17.85
C ARG A 226 -3.91 -9.29 -18.80
N GLY A 227 -4.81 -8.44 -18.37
CA GLY A 227 -5.35 -7.39 -19.24
C GLY A 227 -5.69 -6.09 -18.52
N GLY A 228 -5.14 -5.85 -17.34
CA GLY A 228 -5.41 -4.66 -16.54
C GLY A 228 -5.51 -4.98 -15.05
N PHE A 229 -5.50 -3.95 -14.22
CA PHE A 229 -5.69 -4.14 -12.78
C PHE A 229 -7.17 -4.06 -12.39
N VAL A 230 -7.52 -4.61 -11.24
CA VAL A 230 -8.82 -4.38 -10.57
C VAL A 230 -8.65 -3.26 -9.58
N ILE A 231 -9.45 -2.20 -9.66
CA ILE A 231 -9.43 -1.10 -8.69
C ILE A 231 -9.87 -1.60 -7.32
N GLY A 232 -9.12 -1.24 -6.28
CA GLY A 232 -9.44 -1.56 -4.88
C GLY A 232 -9.37 -0.33 -3.99
N GLU A 233 -9.73 -0.52 -2.73
CA GLU A 233 -9.72 0.54 -1.72
C GLU A 233 -9.33 -0.01 -0.35
N GLY A 234 -8.98 0.89 0.57
CA GLY A 234 -8.61 0.53 1.94
C GLY A 234 -7.48 1.38 2.51
N ALA A 235 -6.82 0.85 3.53
CA ALA A 235 -5.64 1.45 4.14
C ALA A 235 -4.70 0.38 4.70
N GLY A 236 -3.40 0.65 4.61
CA GLY A 236 -2.36 -0.07 5.33
C GLY A 236 -1.47 0.93 6.06
N VAL A 237 -1.42 0.83 7.38
CA VAL A 237 -0.69 1.75 8.26
C VAL A 237 0.20 0.96 9.20
N VAL A 238 1.39 1.46 9.44
CA VAL A 238 2.38 0.86 10.32
C VAL A 238 2.89 1.87 11.33
N VAL A 239 3.33 1.40 12.48
CA VAL A 239 4.13 2.19 13.43
C VAL A 239 5.59 1.82 13.23
N LEU A 240 6.37 2.82 12.81
CA LEU A 240 7.82 2.77 12.80
C LEU A 240 8.36 3.43 14.06
N GLU A 241 9.38 2.85 14.65
CA GLU A 241 9.91 3.29 15.93
C GLU A 241 11.44 3.19 15.95
N GLU A 242 12.07 4.11 16.64
CA GLU A 242 13.50 4.02 16.92
C GLU A 242 13.79 2.80 17.80
N LEU A 243 14.83 2.04 17.48
CA LEU A 243 15.09 0.75 18.09
C LEU A 243 15.28 0.83 19.61
N GLU A 244 16.06 1.78 20.13
CA GLU A 244 16.32 1.87 21.57
C GLU A 244 15.08 2.37 22.33
N HIS A 245 14.25 3.20 21.69
CA HIS A 245 12.95 3.59 22.21
C HIS A 245 12.02 2.36 22.31
N ALA A 246 11.93 1.54 21.27
CA ALA A 246 11.13 0.31 21.25
C ALA A 246 11.59 -0.68 22.35
N LYS A 247 12.90 -0.87 22.51
CA LYS A 247 13.47 -1.73 23.54
C LYS A 247 13.19 -1.23 24.97
N ALA A 248 13.29 0.09 25.20
CA ALA A 248 13.08 0.68 26.52
C ALA A 248 11.68 0.39 27.08
N ARG A 249 10.69 0.22 26.21
CA ARG A 249 9.32 -0.12 26.58
C ARG A 249 8.94 -1.59 26.32
N ASN A 250 9.90 -2.46 25.97
CA ASN A 250 9.70 -3.87 25.62
C ASN A 250 8.66 -4.09 24.53
N ALA A 251 8.70 -3.27 23.48
CA ALA A 251 7.79 -3.38 22.35
C ALA A 251 7.98 -4.71 21.59
N LYS A 252 6.88 -5.24 21.04
CA LYS A 252 6.97 -6.26 20.01
C LYS A 252 7.61 -5.65 18.76
N ILE A 253 8.54 -6.36 18.14
CA ILE A 253 9.18 -5.96 16.90
C ILE A 253 8.87 -7.01 15.83
N TYR A 254 8.20 -6.60 14.76
CA TYR A 254 7.86 -7.46 13.62
C TYR A 254 9.04 -7.66 12.68
N ALA A 255 9.72 -6.56 12.38
CA ALA A 255 10.88 -6.51 11.49
C ALA A 255 11.65 -5.21 11.69
N GLU A 256 12.84 -5.10 11.12
CA GLU A 256 13.60 -3.86 10.98
C GLU A 256 13.49 -3.34 9.54
N VAL A 257 13.28 -2.05 9.36
CA VAL A 257 13.41 -1.40 8.05
C VAL A 257 14.86 -1.07 7.84
N VAL A 258 15.49 -1.68 6.85
CA VAL A 258 16.94 -1.60 6.63
C VAL A 258 17.35 -0.89 5.35
N GLY A 259 16.41 -0.72 4.41
CA GLY A 259 16.68 -0.05 3.15
C GLY A 259 15.47 0.62 2.54
N TYR A 260 15.72 1.77 1.89
CA TYR A 260 14.72 2.50 1.13
C TYR A 260 15.35 3.07 -0.15
N GLY A 261 14.82 2.65 -1.30
CA GLY A 261 15.17 3.17 -2.61
C GLY A 261 14.03 3.97 -3.21
N ALA A 262 14.33 5.13 -3.77
CA ALA A 262 13.37 5.99 -4.43
C ALA A 262 13.98 6.59 -5.69
N THR A 263 13.34 6.38 -6.84
CA THR A 263 13.81 6.84 -8.16
C THR A 263 12.65 7.30 -9.03
N ALA A 264 12.96 7.87 -10.18
CA ALA A 264 11.99 8.19 -11.22
C ALA A 264 12.47 7.67 -12.56
N ASP A 265 11.54 7.16 -13.39
CA ASP A 265 11.85 6.69 -14.75
C ASP A 265 12.17 7.85 -15.70
N ALA A 266 11.60 9.03 -15.47
CA ALA A 266 11.71 10.21 -16.33
C ALA A 266 11.42 9.88 -17.82
N TYR A 267 10.38 9.05 -18.05
CA TYR A 267 10.09 8.48 -19.36
C TYR A 267 8.68 8.85 -19.88
N HIS A 268 7.63 8.40 -19.20
CA HIS A 268 6.23 8.57 -19.64
C HIS A 268 5.30 8.78 -18.45
N ILE A 269 4.14 9.45 -18.68
CA ILE A 269 3.20 9.79 -17.61
C ILE A 269 2.49 8.56 -16.98
N THR A 270 2.31 7.47 -17.73
CA THR A 270 1.57 6.27 -17.28
C THR A 270 2.28 4.95 -17.51
N SER A 271 3.21 4.88 -18.47
CA SER A 271 3.95 3.66 -18.78
C SER A 271 5.30 3.65 -18.04
N PRO A 272 5.67 2.56 -17.38
CA PRO A 272 7.03 2.41 -16.87
C PRO A 272 8.03 2.31 -18.03
N ILE A 273 9.31 2.57 -17.74
CA ILE A 273 10.37 2.44 -18.73
C ILE A 273 10.59 0.96 -19.09
N GLU A 274 10.77 0.67 -20.40
CA GLU A 274 10.76 -0.70 -20.92
C GLU A 274 11.88 -1.60 -20.39
N ASP A 275 13.04 -1.04 -20.12
CA ASP A 275 14.20 -1.77 -19.57
C ASP A 275 14.12 -1.98 -18.06
N GLY A 276 13.14 -1.37 -17.37
CA GLY A 276 12.95 -1.44 -15.93
C GLY A 276 14.06 -0.78 -15.11
N SER A 277 14.91 0.04 -15.74
CA SER A 277 16.13 0.59 -15.10
C SER A 277 15.83 1.45 -13.87
N GLY A 278 14.72 2.22 -13.87
CA GLY A 278 14.31 3.03 -12.72
C GLY A 278 13.99 2.16 -11.49
N ALA A 279 13.14 1.16 -11.65
CA ALA A 279 12.78 0.23 -10.59
C ALA A 279 13.97 -0.63 -10.13
N ALA A 280 14.80 -1.12 -11.07
CA ALA A 280 16.03 -1.86 -10.76
C ALA A 280 16.97 -1.02 -9.90
N ARG A 281 17.12 0.26 -10.21
CA ARG A 281 17.94 1.18 -9.42
C ARG A 281 17.37 1.38 -8.02
N ALA A 282 16.06 1.53 -7.86
CA ALA A 282 15.44 1.65 -6.54
C ALA A 282 15.68 0.39 -5.68
N MET A 283 15.54 -0.81 -6.26
CA MET A 283 15.86 -2.07 -5.59
C MET A 283 17.34 -2.14 -5.17
N SER A 284 18.25 -1.80 -6.08
CA SER A 284 19.69 -1.80 -5.80
C SER A 284 20.08 -0.78 -4.72
N ASP A 285 19.46 0.40 -4.70
CA ASP A 285 19.72 1.43 -3.68
C ASP A 285 19.22 0.98 -2.30
N ALA A 286 18.06 0.29 -2.23
CA ALA A 286 17.54 -0.29 -0.99
C ALA A 286 18.47 -1.40 -0.46
N MET A 287 18.93 -2.32 -1.30
CA MET A 287 19.90 -3.36 -0.93
C MET A 287 21.24 -2.77 -0.48
N LYS A 288 21.74 -1.78 -1.21
CA LYS A 288 22.99 -1.10 -0.87
C LYS A 288 22.93 -0.42 0.51
N GLU A 289 21.82 0.23 0.83
CA GLU A 289 21.63 0.83 2.17
C GLU A 289 21.61 -0.22 3.26
N ALA A 290 20.93 -1.33 3.02
CA ALA A 290 20.86 -2.48 3.93
C ALA A 290 22.18 -3.26 4.03
N GLN A 291 23.14 -3.03 3.13
CA GLN A 291 24.34 -3.86 2.95
C GLN A 291 23.99 -5.33 2.65
N ALA A 292 22.83 -5.57 2.03
CA ALA A 292 22.36 -6.88 1.64
C ALA A 292 22.85 -7.25 0.24
N GLN A 293 23.22 -8.52 0.05
CA GLN A 293 23.56 -9.07 -1.26
C GLN A 293 22.29 -9.57 -1.96
N PRO A 294 22.25 -9.62 -3.30
CA PRO A 294 21.10 -10.14 -4.04
C PRO A 294 20.63 -11.53 -3.59
N GLU A 295 21.57 -12.41 -3.25
CA GLU A 295 21.33 -13.79 -2.82
C GLU A 295 20.68 -13.90 -1.42
N GLU A 296 20.70 -12.83 -0.65
CA GLU A 296 20.08 -12.76 0.68
C GLU A 296 18.59 -12.38 0.64
N ILE A 297 18.09 -11.96 -0.54
CA ILE A 297 16.69 -11.57 -0.69
C ILE A 297 15.81 -12.81 -0.86
N ASP A 298 15.01 -13.11 0.16
CA ASP A 298 14.17 -14.31 0.18
C ASP A 298 12.83 -14.10 -0.52
N TYR A 299 12.28 -12.88 -0.42
CA TYR A 299 10.93 -12.57 -0.85
C TYR A 299 10.79 -11.16 -1.43
N ILE A 300 10.04 -11.05 -2.52
CA ILE A 300 9.59 -9.77 -3.11
C ILE A 300 8.08 -9.77 -3.20
N ASN A 301 7.44 -8.83 -2.49
CA ASN A 301 6.07 -8.42 -2.78
C ASN A 301 6.13 -7.42 -3.94
N ALA A 302 5.80 -7.88 -5.13
CA ALA A 302 5.92 -7.09 -6.33
C ALA A 302 4.80 -6.05 -6.45
N HIS A 303 5.07 -5.01 -7.22
CA HIS A 303 4.00 -4.11 -7.64
C HIS A 303 2.93 -4.88 -8.40
N GLY A 304 3.30 -5.72 -9.37
CA GLY A 304 2.50 -6.79 -9.96
C GLY A 304 1.02 -6.44 -10.16
N THR A 305 0.72 -5.53 -11.07
CA THR A 305 -0.64 -5.00 -11.25
C THR A 305 -1.56 -5.88 -12.10
N GLY A 306 -1.01 -6.81 -12.87
CA GLY A 306 -1.75 -7.54 -13.89
C GLY A 306 -1.91 -6.75 -15.19
N THR A 307 -1.15 -5.67 -15.39
CA THR A 307 -1.05 -4.98 -16.68
C THR A 307 0.11 -5.53 -17.48
N HIS A 308 -0.01 -5.55 -18.81
CA HIS A 308 1.01 -6.12 -19.68
C HIS A 308 2.39 -5.54 -19.44
N HIS A 309 2.51 -4.20 -19.50
CA HIS A 309 3.79 -3.52 -19.43
C HIS A 309 4.39 -3.58 -18.01
N ASN A 310 3.58 -3.33 -16.98
CA ASN A 310 4.11 -3.31 -15.62
C ASN A 310 4.77 -4.64 -15.25
N ASP A 311 4.07 -5.74 -15.44
CA ASP A 311 4.53 -7.05 -14.97
C ASP A 311 5.78 -7.51 -15.74
N LEU A 312 5.83 -7.20 -17.05
CA LEU A 312 7.00 -7.48 -17.88
C LEU A 312 8.21 -6.63 -17.47
N PHE A 313 8.02 -5.32 -17.31
CA PHE A 313 9.14 -4.41 -17.04
C PHE A 313 9.62 -4.52 -15.59
N GLU A 314 8.71 -4.81 -14.63
CA GLU A 314 9.10 -5.15 -13.27
C GLU A 314 9.90 -6.46 -13.21
N THR A 315 9.54 -7.47 -14.01
CA THR A 315 10.34 -8.70 -14.14
C THR A 315 11.76 -8.41 -14.66
N ARG A 316 11.87 -7.56 -15.69
CA ARG A 316 13.19 -7.11 -16.19
C ARG A 316 13.97 -6.36 -15.11
N ALA A 317 13.29 -5.50 -14.35
CA ALA A 317 13.91 -4.75 -13.26
C ALA A 317 14.43 -5.66 -12.14
N ILE A 318 13.66 -6.69 -11.75
CA ILE A 318 14.08 -7.68 -10.75
C ILE A 318 15.31 -8.45 -11.24
N LYS A 319 15.31 -8.92 -12.50
CA LYS A 319 16.46 -9.58 -13.11
C LYS A 319 17.70 -8.67 -13.14
N ALA A 320 17.53 -7.41 -13.50
CA ALA A 320 18.62 -6.44 -13.54
C ALA A 320 19.19 -6.11 -12.16
N ALA A 321 18.33 -6.05 -11.12
CA ALA A 321 18.76 -5.74 -9.75
C ALA A 321 19.41 -6.93 -9.03
N LEU A 322 18.89 -8.14 -9.24
CA LEU A 322 19.31 -9.34 -8.51
C LEU A 322 20.23 -10.27 -9.31
N GLY A 323 20.37 -10.09 -10.64
CA GLY A 323 21.16 -10.98 -11.48
C GLY A 323 20.66 -12.43 -11.41
N ASP A 324 21.57 -13.39 -11.25
CA ASP A 324 21.25 -14.83 -11.17
C ASP A 324 20.39 -15.19 -9.94
N ALA A 325 20.47 -14.40 -8.85
CA ALA A 325 19.67 -14.59 -7.65
C ALA A 325 18.16 -14.38 -7.90
N ALA A 326 17.79 -13.66 -8.95
CA ALA A 326 16.38 -13.45 -9.33
C ALA A 326 15.59 -14.75 -9.55
N LYS A 327 16.27 -15.85 -9.92
CA LYS A 327 15.65 -17.17 -10.11
C LYS A 327 15.39 -17.93 -8.81
N GLN A 328 15.92 -17.47 -7.70
CA GLN A 328 15.82 -18.14 -6.39
C GLN A 328 14.83 -17.43 -5.46
N VAL A 329 14.63 -16.12 -5.67
CA VAL A 329 13.73 -15.30 -4.87
C VAL A 329 12.27 -15.69 -5.11
N LYS A 330 11.47 -15.72 -4.05
CA LYS A 330 10.01 -15.89 -4.15
C LYS A 330 9.35 -14.55 -4.40
N ILE A 331 8.50 -14.50 -5.42
CA ILE A 331 7.80 -13.29 -5.83
C ILE A 331 6.31 -13.55 -5.77
N ASN A 332 5.52 -12.59 -5.32
CA ASN A 332 4.08 -12.63 -5.49
C ASN A 332 3.49 -11.23 -5.65
N SER A 333 2.19 -11.16 -5.93
CA SER A 333 1.44 -9.91 -5.86
C SER A 333 0.19 -10.10 -5.01
N THR A 334 0.10 -9.34 -3.93
CA THR A 334 -1.07 -9.28 -3.05
C THR A 334 -2.30 -8.73 -3.78
N LYS A 335 -2.10 -7.98 -4.85
CA LYS A 335 -3.18 -7.44 -5.71
C LYS A 335 -4.02 -8.53 -6.36
N SER A 336 -3.52 -9.75 -6.47
CA SER A 336 -4.29 -10.90 -6.92
C SER A 336 -5.50 -11.22 -6.03
N MET A 337 -5.44 -10.84 -4.76
CA MET A 337 -6.51 -11.07 -3.76
C MET A 337 -7.34 -9.83 -3.46
N ILE A 338 -6.71 -8.66 -3.41
CA ILE A 338 -7.34 -7.41 -2.93
C ILE A 338 -7.51 -6.35 -4.00
N GLY A 339 -7.13 -6.63 -5.25
CA GLY A 339 -7.05 -5.61 -6.29
C GLY A 339 -5.93 -4.60 -6.02
N HIS A 340 -5.89 -3.55 -6.81
CA HIS A 340 -4.92 -2.46 -6.67
C HIS A 340 -5.49 -1.33 -5.82
N LEU A 341 -5.01 -1.17 -4.59
CA LEU A 341 -5.47 -0.16 -3.64
C LEU A 341 -4.86 1.24 -3.89
N LEU A 342 -4.27 1.47 -5.05
CA LEU A 342 -3.66 2.74 -5.45
C LEU A 342 -2.68 3.26 -4.37
N GLY A 343 -2.95 4.45 -3.80
CA GLY A 343 -2.09 5.03 -2.76
C GLY A 343 -1.99 4.21 -1.46
N ALA A 344 -2.97 3.33 -1.20
CA ALA A 344 -2.93 2.42 -0.04
C ALA A 344 -2.07 1.17 -0.28
N ALA A 345 -1.82 0.79 -1.53
CA ALA A 345 -1.22 -0.50 -1.89
C ALA A 345 0.08 -0.77 -1.13
N GLY A 346 1.04 0.15 -1.18
CA GLY A 346 2.34 -0.05 -0.55
C GLY A 346 2.28 -0.21 0.98
N GLY A 347 1.31 0.42 1.65
CA GLY A 347 1.10 0.23 3.09
C GLY A 347 0.64 -1.19 3.43
N VAL A 348 -0.32 -1.72 2.67
CA VAL A 348 -0.82 -3.10 2.86
C VAL A 348 0.23 -4.14 2.48
N GLU A 349 0.95 -3.92 1.38
CA GLU A 349 2.02 -4.81 0.91
C GLU A 349 3.21 -4.84 1.86
N PHE A 350 3.54 -3.72 2.50
CA PHE A 350 4.53 -3.68 3.58
C PHE A 350 4.10 -4.54 4.78
N ILE A 351 2.82 -4.49 5.17
CA ILE A 351 2.27 -5.36 6.24
C ILE A 351 2.43 -6.83 5.85
N VAL A 352 2.16 -7.20 4.60
CA VAL A 352 2.37 -8.56 4.10
C VAL A 352 3.84 -8.97 4.23
N CYS A 353 4.81 -8.11 3.86
CA CYS A 353 6.23 -8.38 4.03
C CYS A 353 6.60 -8.61 5.51
N ALA A 354 6.13 -7.74 6.42
CA ALA A 354 6.37 -7.87 7.85
C ALA A 354 5.79 -9.18 8.42
N LYS A 355 4.58 -9.55 8.02
CA LYS A 355 3.92 -10.80 8.42
C LYS A 355 4.59 -12.04 7.81
N SER A 356 5.10 -11.93 6.58
CA SER A 356 5.86 -13.02 5.96
C SER A 356 7.16 -13.30 6.69
N ILE A 357 7.85 -12.26 7.18
CA ILE A 357 9.04 -12.40 8.04
C ILE A 357 8.67 -13.03 9.38
N GLU A 358 7.58 -12.58 10.02
CA GLU A 358 7.14 -13.09 11.33
C GLU A 358 6.77 -14.57 11.29
N GLU A 359 6.01 -15.00 10.28
CA GLU A 359 5.41 -16.34 10.24
C GLU A 359 6.11 -17.34 9.29
N GLY A 360 7.11 -16.90 8.52
CA GLY A 360 7.75 -17.76 7.51
C GLY A 360 6.75 -18.25 6.45
N PHE A 361 5.87 -17.35 6.00
CA PHE A 361 4.80 -17.69 5.06
C PHE A 361 4.72 -16.67 3.94
N ILE A 362 4.88 -17.14 2.70
CA ILE A 362 4.74 -16.36 1.46
C ILE A 362 3.48 -16.85 0.73
N HIS A 363 2.52 -15.96 0.52
CA HIS A 363 1.25 -16.33 -0.09
C HIS A 363 1.35 -16.57 -1.60
N GLN A 364 0.43 -17.34 -2.12
CA GLN A 364 0.27 -17.58 -3.55
C GLN A 364 -0.18 -16.31 -4.30
N THR A 365 0.26 -16.13 -5.55
CA THR A 365 -0.39 -15.21 -6.49
C THR A 365 -1.65 -15.87 -7.02
N MET A 366 -2.80 -15.43 -6.51
CA MET A 366 -4.10 -16.03 -6.80
C MET A 366 -4.55 -15.80 -8.25
N GLY A 367 -5.29 -16.73 -8.80
CA GLY A 367 -5.86 -16.62 -10.14
C GLY A 367 -4.88 -16.85 -11.29
N THR A 368 -3.60 -16.56 -11.13
CA THR A 368 -2.56 -16.77 -12.15
C THR A 368 -2.34 -18.27 -12.41
N LYS A 369 -2.35 -18.68 -13.67
CA LYS A 369 -2.24 -20.08 -14.10
C LYS A 369 -0.98 -20.36 -14.89
N GLU A 370 -0.65 -19.46 -15.80
CA GLU A 370 0.44 -19.65 -16.77
C GLU A 370 1.08 -18.32 -17.12
N THR A 371 2.41 -18.28 -17.15
CA THR A 371 3.18 -17.10 -17.54
C THR A 371 3.54 -17.11 -19.02
N GLU A 372 4.00 -16.00 -19.55
CA GLU A 372 4.64 -15.92 -20.87
C GLU A 372 6.16 -16.10 -20.76
N GLU A 373 6.86 -16.33 -21.88
CA GLU A 373 8.28 -16.71 -21.93
C GLU A 373 9.21 -15.75 -21.16
N GLU A 374 8.99 -14.44 -21.24
CA GLU A 374 9.82 -13.45 -20.54
C GLU A 374 9.53 -13.37 -19.03
N LEU A 375 8.39 -13.89 -18.58
CA LEU A 375 7.97 -13.95 -17.18
C LEU A 375 8.38 -15.32 -16.59
N ASP A 376 9.69 -15.55 -16.45
CA ASP A 376 10.31 -16.84 -16.11
C ASP A 376 10.84 -16.92 -14.66
N LEU A 377 10.35 -16.06 -13.76
CA LEU A 377 10.67 -16.08 -12.34
C LEU A 377 9.65 -16.88 -11.51
N ASP A 378 9.93 -17.08 -10.24
CA ASP A 378 9.01 -17.78 -9.32
C ASP A 378 7.99 -16.84 -8.72
N TYR A 379 6.84 -16.72 -9.36
CA TYR A 379 5.73 -15.85 -8.91
C TYR A 379 4.77 -16.53 -7.93
N CYS A 380 5.17 -17.62 -7.29
CA CYS A 380 4.34 -18.38 -6.34
C CYS A 380 2.97 -18.79 -6.91
N ILE A 381 2.93 -19.22 -8.19
CA ILE A 381 1.65 -19.62 -8.86
C ILE A 381 1.17 -20.99 -8.38
N GLY A 382 2.07 -21.89 -8.05
CA GLY A 382 1.76 -23.28 -7.67
C GLY A 382 1.23 -23.46 -6.25
N GLY A 383 1.20 -22.40 -5.44
CA GLY A 383 0.78 -22.42 -4.03
C GLY A 383 1.59 -21.50 -3.15
N SER A 384 1.13 -21.36 -1.92
CA SER A 384 1.86 -20.63 -0.88
C SER A 384 3.12 -21.39 -0.45
N VAL A 385 4.17 -20.65 -0.06
CA VAL A 385 5.46 -21.22 0.34
C VAL A 385 5.68 -21.01 1.84
N ARG A 386 6.21 -22.04 2.51
CA ARG A 386 6.69 -21.92 3.89
C ARG A 386 8.23 -22.02 3.88
N GLN A 387 8.87 -20.95 4.28
CA GLN A 387 10.32 -20.86 4.44
C GLN A 387 10.67 -19.77 5.42
N ASP A 388 11.85 -19.82 6.01
CA ASP A 388 12.36 -18.70 6.78
C ASP A 388 12.60 -17.50 5.85
N VAL A 389 12.14 -16.32 6.25
CA VAL A 389 12.28 -15.08 5.49
C VAL A 389 13.14 -14.13 6.31
N THR A 390 14.38 -13.93 5.89
CA THR A 390 15.29 -12.99 6.51
C THR A 390 15.14 -11.59 5.92
N TYR A 391 15.07 -11.49 4.60
CA TYR A 391 14.86 -10.23 3.90
C TYR A 391 13.61 -10.30 3.02
N ALA A 392 12.72 -9.34 3.20
CA ALA A 392 11.55 -9.13 2.35
C ALA A 392 11.58 -7.73 1.72
N MET A 393 11.35 -7.66 0.43
CA MET A 393 11.32 -6.43 -0.37
C MET A 393 9.89 -6.12 -0.79
N SER A 394 9.47 -4.85 -0.68
CA SER A 394 8.17 -4.35 -1.18
C SER A 394 8.41 -3.32 -2.27
N ASN A 395 7.90 -3.59 -3.47
CA ASN A 395 8.03 -2.72 -4.63
C ASN A 395 6.74 -1.96 -4.91
N SER A 396 6.84 -0.68 -5.20
CA SER A 396 5.72 0.12 -5.71
C SER A 396 6.16 0.98 -6.89
N LEU A 397 5.42 0.87 -7.99
CA LEU A 397 5.63 1.62 -9.22
C LEU A 397 4.39 2.48 -9.48
N GLY A 398 4.55 3.77 -9.68
CA GLY A 398 3.43 4.71 -9.80
C GLY A 398 3.43 5.47 -11.11
N PHE A 399 2.24 5.88 -11.57
CA PHE A 399 2.10 6.83 -12.67
C PHE A 399 2.97 8.06 -12.40
N GLY A 400 3.58 8.61 -13.46
CA GLY A 400 4.63 9.62 -13.37
C GLY A 400 6.04 9.01 -13.30
N GLY A 401 6.15 7.68 -13.36
CA GLY A 401 7.43 6.95 -13.29
C GLY A 401 8.02 6.93 -11.87
N HIS A 402 7.19 7.02 -10.85
CA HIS A 402 7.62 6.93 -9.44
C HIS A 402 7.92 5.50 -9.06
N ASN A 403 9.14 5.23 -8.61
CA ASN A 403 9.57 3.92 -8.10
C ASN A 403 9.96 4.04 -6.63
N ALA A 404 9.37 3.21 -5.78
CA ALA A 404 9.68 3.14 -4.35
C ALA A 404 9.84 1.69 -3.92
N VAL A 405 10.92 1.41 -3.20
CA VAL A 405 11.27 0.08 -2.70
C VAL A 405 11.63 0.17 -1.22
N LEU A 406 11.02 -0.68 -0.42
CA LEU A 406 11.35 -0.84 0.99
C LEU A 406 11.91 -2.24 1.22
N LEU A 407 13.00 -2.32 1.98
CA LEU A 407 13.62 -3.58 2.37
C LEU A 407 13.51 -3.76 3.89
N LEU A 408 12.86 -4.85 4.27
CA LEU A 408 12.69 -5.28 5.66
C LEU A 408 13.63 -6.43 5.96
N LYS A 409 14.10 -6.49 7.18
CA LYS A 409 14.92 -7.58 7.71
C LYS A 409 14.32 -8.16 8.97
N LYS A 410 14.41 -9.48 9.13
CA LYS A 410 14.09 -10.18 10.37
C LYS A 410 14.90 -9.58 11.52
N TYR A 411 14.22 -9.11 12.56
CA TYR A 411 14.88 -8.59 13.75
C TYR A 411 15.50 -9.74 14.56
N GLN A 412 16.77 -9.56 14.96
CA GLN A 412 17.55 -10.52 15.76
C GLN A 412 18.07 -9.85 17.02
#